data_dda6c42a5f73fa0fa13298ce6e4321b8
#
_entry.id   dda6c42a5f73fa0fa13298ce6e4321b8
#
_cell.length_a   1.000
_cell.length_b   1.000
_cell.length_c   1.000
_cell.angle_alpha   90.00
_cell.angle_beta   90.00
_cell.angle_gamma   90.00
#
_symmetry.space_group_name_H-M   'P 1'
#
loop_
_entity.id
_entity.type
_entity.pdbx_description
1 polymer ?
#
loop_
_entity_poly.entity_id
_entity_poly.type
_entity_poly.pdbx_seq_one_letter_code
_entity_poly.pdbx_strand_id
1 'polypeptide(L)'
;MAVPEERSTKLRDASRAARREAVLDEAAHEFNRRGVASARLAELARRLGLSRASLYNYCRDREDLARQCYIRSCELTGQTLSRAALFPGRGIDRIAAFVRLSLEYGRPPIAVLNEISYLPETHQAEVRSARSDNVSALMALIEQGIADGSVRPCRARLACETIFGVLEWATLSRTWAQISDEGFAIRMAAAIPSMILDGVAANDVVLSRPLALEARFDDLIAAFSCEDRWEELARAGSRLFNARGVDGVSLDDIAAEVGATKGLIYHYFDTKRAFVAFCYQRSFRLFERIMTVSDAEPTALEAARTSSTLNVLAQLGELQPLSLGTNYEIFSPDQQREFSEATQALFRRSVARIRRGISDGSLRNMDAEPIALASAGVFNSLGHRLPPSERPESVSTAIEISDFLLYGIRRPFASGHQGYA
;
A
#
# COMPACT_ATOMS: atom_id res chain seq x y z
N MET A 1 34.71 -32.07 32.91
CA MET A 1 35.36 -31.21 31.89
C MET A 1 34.65 -31.45 30.53
N ALA A 2 33.44 -30.87 30.39
CA ALA A 2 32.58 -31.01 29.18
C ALA A 2 31.98 -29.63 28.79
N VAL A 3 32.80 -28.59 28.56
CA VAL A 3 32.34 -27.22 28.32
C VAL A 3 32.77 -26.60 26.98
N PRO A 4 33.70 -27.16 26.15
CA PRO A 4 34.10 -26.52 24.89
C PRO A 4 33.13 -26.78 23.72
N GLU A 5 32.52 -27.96 23.60
CA GLU A 5 31.69 -28.34 22.46
C GLU A 5 30.34 -27.63 22.44
N GLU A 6 29.63 -27.52 23.56
CA GLU A 6 28.35 -26.77 23.67
C GLU A 6 28.50 -25.29 23.34
N ARG A 7 29.64 -24.69 23.77
CA ARG A 7 29.92 -23.27 23.50
C ARG A 7 30.23 -23.03 22.00
N SER A 8 30.95 -23.97 21.38
CA SER A 8 31.24 -23.93 19.92
C SER A 8 29.99 -24.13 19.09
N THR A 9 29.10 -25.04 19.49
CA THR A 9 27.81 -25.28 18.79
C THR A 9 26.89 -24.08 18.93
N LYS A 10 26.72 -23.49 20.09
CA LYS A 10 25.92 -22.27 20.32
C LYS A 10 26.42 -21.08 19.49
N LEU A 11 27.74 -20.91 19.35
CA LEU A 11 28.35 -19.86 18.53
C LEU A 11 28.11 -20.08 17.02
N ARG A 12 28.17 -21.33 16.57
CA ARG A 12 27.84 -21.68 15.16
C ARG A 12 26.37 -21.48 14.85
N ASP A 13 25.48 -21.87 15.76
CA ASP A 13 24.04 -21.69 15.61
C ASP A 13 23.65 -20.22 15.61
N ALA A 14 24.22 -19.41 16.50
CA ALA A 14 24.03 -17.96 16.51
C ALA A 14 24.51 -17.29 15.22
N SER A 15 25.68 -17.72 14.69
CA SER A 15 26.21 -17.24 13.41
C SER A 15 25.30 -17.61 12.23
N ARG A 16 24.74 -18.84 12.24
CA ARG A 16 23.80 -19.30 11.20
C ARG A 16 22.46 -18.56 11.28
N ALA A 17 21.95 -18.33 12.48
CA ALA A 17 20.73 -17.54 12.70
C ALA A 17 20.90 -16.09 12.20
N ALA A 18 21.99 -15.42 12.58
CA ALA A 18 22.30 -14.07 12.11
C ALA A 18 22.44 -14.01 10.58
N ARG A 19 23.02 -15.03 9.96
CA ARG A 19 23.14 -15.11 8.51
C ARG A 19 21.79 -15.32 7.83
N ARG A 20 20.91 -16.12 8.45
CA ARG A 20 19.53 -16.31 7.96
C ARG A 20 18.75 -14.99 8.00
N GLU A 21 18.85 -14.24 9.10
CA GLU A 21 18.22 -12.93 9.21
C GLU A 21 18.73 -11.97 8.11
N ALA A 22 20.04 -11.91 7.87
CA ALA A 22 20.61 -11.10 6.80
C ALA A 22 20.08 -11.50 5.39
N VAL A 23 19.85 -12.80 5.15
CA VAL A 23 19.23 -13.27 3.90
C VAL A 23 17.79 -12.79 3.79
N LEU A 24 17.01 -12.85 4.87
CA LEU A 24 15.62 -12.41 4.89
C LEU A 24 15.51 -10.88 4.79
N ASP A 25 16.43 -10.13 5.39
CA ASP A 25 16.50 -8.66 5.25
C ASP A 25 16.73 -8.25 3.80
N GLU A 26 17.74 -8.84 3.16
CA GLU A 26 18.07 -8.52 1.77
C GLU A 26 16.97 -8.99 0.81
N ALA A 27 16.33 -10.13 1.10
CA ALA A 27 15.19 -10.62 0.33
C ALA A 27 13.97 -9.70 0.47
N ALA A 28 13.68 -9.18 1.65
CA ALA A 28 12.61 -8.21 1.86
C ALA A 28 12.83 -6.95 1.03
N HIS A 29 14.05 -6.41 1.00
CA HIS A 29 14.41 -5.28 0.14
C HIS A 29 14.24 -5.59 -1.35
N GLU A 30 14.69 -6.78 -1.79
CA GLU A 30 14.57 -7.20 -3.19
C GLU A 30 13.10 -7.36 -3.60
N PHE A 31 12.27 -8.00 -2.77
CA PHE A 31 10.84 -8.18 -3.04
C PHE A 31 10.07 -6.86 -3.03
N ASN A 32 10.36 -5.94 -2.12
CA ASN A 32 9.75 -4.62 -2.11
C ASN A 32 10.12 -3.79 -3.35
N ARG A 33 11.33 -4.00 -3.89
CA ARG A 33 11.83 -3.26 -5.06
C ARG A 33 11.33 -3.82 -6.38
N ARG A 34 11.30 -5.14 -6.53
CA ARG A 34 11.06 -5.82 -7.82
C ARG A 34 9.79 -6.67 -7.87
N GLY A 35 9.15 -6.90 -6.71
CA GLY A 35 8.17 -7.97 -6.57
C GLY A 35 8.83 -9.34 -6.44
N VAL A 36 8.04 -10.34 -6.02
CA VAL A 36 8.52 -11.72 -5.83
C VAL A 36 8.82 -12.37 -7.18
N ALA A 37 7.93 -12.20 -8.15
CA ALA A 37 8.04 -12.83 -9.46
C ALA A 37 9.32 -12.43 -10.21
N SER A 38 9.73 -11.15 -10.12
CA SER A 38 10.90 -10.60 -10.83
C SER A 38 12.18 -10.60 -10.01
N ALA A 39 12.15 -11.05 -8.75
CA ALA A 39 13.32 -11.06 -7.86
C ALA A 39 14.43 -11.97 -8.36
N ARG A 40 15.68 -11.49 -8.32
CA ARG A 40 16.86 -12.17 -8.84
C ARG A 40 17.70 -12.78 -7.72
N LEU A 41 17.49 -14.06 -7.41
CA LEU A 41 18.20 -14.76 -6.32
C LEU A 41 19.74 -14.76 -6.49
N ALA A 42 20.23 -14.79 -7.71
CA ALA A 42 21.67 -14.73 -7.97
C ALA A 42 22.28 -13.37 -7.57
N GLU A 43 21.54 -12.28 -7.81
CA GLU A 43 21.96 -10.94 -7.41
C GLU A 43 21.87 -10.74 -5.89
N LEU A 44 20.83 -11.28 -5.27
CA LEU A 44 20.66 -11.31 -3.82
C LEU A 44 21.85 -12.03 -3.17
N ALA A 45 22.20 -13.23 -3.66
CA ALA A 45 23.36 -13.97 -3.17
C ALA A 45 24.67 -13.15 -3.28
N ARG A 46 24.87 -12.49 -4.44
CA ARG A 46 26.06 -11.65 -4.68
C ARG A 46 26.16 -10.48 -3.68
N ARG A 47 25.04 -9.79 -3.38
CA ARG A 47 25.00 -8.68 -2.39
C ARG A 47 25.33 -9.17 -0.99
N LEU A 48 24.96 -10.40 -0.66
CA LEU A 48 25.28 -11.05 0.62
C LEU A 48 26.68 -11.67 0.69
N GLY A 49 27.47 -11.61 -0.39
CA GLY A 49 28.75 -12.29 -0.47
C GLY A 49 28.63 -13.82 -0.46
N LEU A 50 27.48 -14.36 -0.90
CA LEU A 50 27.21 -15.79 -0.96
C LEU A 50 27.34 -16.30 -2.41
N SER A 51 27.74 -17.56 -2.55
CA SER A 51 27.52 -18.28 -3.80
C SER A 51 26.03 -18.60 -3.94
N ARG A 52 25.57 -18.80 -5.19
CA ARG A 52 24.21 -19.26 -5.45
C ARG A 52 23.88 -20.56 -4.71
N ALA A 53 24.81 -21.50 -4.67
CA ALA A 53 24.65 -22.75 -3.93
C ALA A 53 24.52 -22.53 -2.42
N SER A 54 25.27 -21.58 -1.86
CA SER A 54 25.17 -21.24 -0.43
C SER A 54 23.84 -20.60 -0.06
N LEU A 55 23.19 -19.87 -0.97
CA LEU A 55 21.86 -19.30 -0.74
C LEU A 55 20.80 -20.40 -0.57
N TYR A 56 20.92 -21.49 -1.33
CA TYR A 56 20.01 -22.64 -1.23
C TYR A 56 20.10 -23.43 0.09
N ASN A 57 21.06 -23.10 0.97
CA ASN A 57 21.04 -23.58 2.36
C ASN A 57 20.01 -22.87 3.24
N TYR A 58 19.45 -21.75 2.77
CA TYR A 58 18.47 -20.91 3.49
C TYR A 58 17.06 -20.96 2.89
N CYS A 59 16.93 -21.27 1.61
CA CYS A 59 15.65 -21.43 0.93
C CYS A 59 15.75 -22.49 -0.16
N ARG A 60 14.65 -23.19 -0.45
CA ARG A 60 14.58 -24.19 -1.53
C ARG A 60 14.53 -23.52 -2.90
N ASP A 61 13.74 -22.48 -2.99
CA ASP A 61 13.45 -21.72 -4.20
C ASP A 61 13.01 -20.30 -3.85
N ARG A 62 12.58 -19.54 -4.86
CA ARG A 62 12.09 -18.17 -4.69
C ARG A 62 10.79 -18.10 -3.89
N GLU A 63 9.89 -19.04 -4.13
CA GLU A 63 8.58 -19.11 -3.46
C GLU A 63 8.74 -19.41 -1.97
N ASP A 64 9.62 -20.33 -1.62
CA ASP A 64 9.96 -20.63 -0.23
C ASP A 64 10.63 -19.43 0.45
N LEU A 65 11.53 -18.72 -0.24
CA LEU A 65 12.13 -17.50 0.31
C LEU A 65 11.10 -16.40 0.54
N ALA A 66 10.18 -16.21 -0.42
CA ALA A 66 9.09 -15.23 -0.28
C ALA A 66 8.15 -15.60 0.86
N ARG A 67 7.77 -16.88 1.00
CA ARG A 67 6.99 -17.38 2.13
C ARG A 67 7.69 -17.06 3.46
N GLN A 68 8.97 -17.39 3.59
CA GLN A 68 9.75 -17.10 4.81
C GLN A 68 9.78 -15.60 5.12
N CYS A 69 9.97 -14.74 4.12
CA CYS A 69 9.94 -13.28 4.29
C CYS A 69 8.57 -12.78 4.72
N TYR A 70 7.50 -13.29 4.13
CA TYR A 70 6.13 -12.88 4.47
C TYR A 70 5.73 -13.31 5.88
N ILE A 71 6.02 -14.55 6.27
CA ILE A 71 5.77 -15.04 7.63
C ILE A 71 6.57 -14.21 8.64
N ARG A 72 7.88 -13.99 8.40
CA ARG A 72 8.70 -13.14 9.27
C ARG A 72 8.14 -11.71 9.36
N SER A 73 7.64 -11.15 8.27
CA SER A 73 7.01 -9.81 8.27
C SER A 73 5.76 -9.78 9.14
N CYS A 74 4.95 -10.84 9.09
CA CYS A 74 3.79 -10.99 9.98
C CYS A 74 4.22 -11.13 11.45
N GLU A 75 5.25 -11.93 11.74
CA GLU A 75 5.80 -12.10 13.09
C GLU A 75 6.33 -10.79 13.68
N LEU A 76 7.12 -10.03 12.91
CA LEU A 76 7.63 -8.72 13.30
C LEU A 76 6.50 -7.71 13.57
N THR A 77 5.45 -7.76 12.77
CA THR A 77 4.25 -6.94 12.96
C THR A 77 3.49 -7.34 14.20
N GLY A 78 3.30 -8.64 14.44
CA GLY A 78 2.66 -9.19 15.63
C GLY A 78 3.41 -8.86 16.92
N GLN A 79 4.75 -8.94 16.90
CA GLN A 79 5.59 -8.49 18.02
C GLN A 79 5.41 -6.99 18.29
N THR A 80 5.33 -6.17 17.24
CA THR A 80 5.10 -4.73 17.35
C THR A 80 3.71 -4.43 17.95
N LEU A 81 2.68 -5.15 17.52
CA LEU A 81 1.32 -5.05 18.08
C LEU A 81 1.29 -5.48 19.55
N SER A 82 1.95 -6.58 19.90
CA SER A 82 2.04 -7.07 21.28
C SER A 82 2.73 -6.05 22.20
N ARG A 83 3.81 -5.44 21.74
CA ARG A 83 4.49 -4.35 22.47
C ARG A 83 3.56 -3.15 22.63
N ALA A 84 2.86 -2.75 21.57
CA ALA A 84 1.94 -1.63 21.60
C ALA A 84 0.73 -1.86 22.54
N ALA A 85 0.23 -3.09 22.61
CA ALA A 85 -0.88 -3.46 23.49
C ALA A 85 -0.54 -3.30 24.98
N LEU A 86 0.74 -3.40 25.34
CA LEU A 86 1.23 -3.18 26.71
C LEU A 86 1.47 -1.69 27.02
N PHE A 87 1.33 -0.80 26.05
CA PHE A 87 1.57 0.62 26.28
C PHE A 87 0.50 1.20 27.21
N PRO A 88 0.90 2.02 28.22
CA PRO A 88 -0.05 2.61 29.16
C PRO A 88 -0.97 3.60 28.44
N GLY A 89 -2.21 3.72 28.92
CA GLY A 89 -3.18 4.67 28.39
C GLY A 89 -4.40 4.03 27.76
N ARG A 90 -5.11 4.78 26.93
CA ARG A 90 -6.34 4.39 26.24
C ARG A 90 -6.03 3.69 24.91
N GLY A 91 -7.06 3.18 24.23
CA GLY A 91 -6.93 2.51 22.94
C GLY A 91 -6.15 3.34 21.91
N ILE A 92 -6.42 4.64 21.83
CA ILE A 92 -5.71 5.55 20.92
C ILE A 92 -4.20 5.64 21.21
N ASP A 93 -3.79 5.56 22.47
CA ASP A 93 -2.37 5.63 22.86
C ASP A 93 -1.62 4.37 22.42
N ARG A 94 -2.29 3.21 22.50
CA ARG A 94 -1.77 1.92 22.01
C ARG A 94 -1.68 1.88 20.49
N ILE A 95 -2.68 2.40 19.78
CA ILE A 95 -2.63 2.55 18.31
C ILE A 95 -1.49 3.49 17.93
N ALA A 96 -1.32 4.61 18.61
CA ALA A 96 -0.23 5.55 18.40
C ALA A 96 1.15 4.89 18.63
N ALA A 97 1.27 4.06 19.67
CA ALA A 97 2.47 3.29 19.94
C ALA A 97 2.75 2.28 18.81
N PHE A 98 1.75 1.54 18.34
CA PHE A 98 1.89 0.63 17.20
C PHE A 98 2.39 1.34 15.95
N VAL A 99 1.78 2.46 15.57
CA VAL A 99 2.18 3.22 14.37
C VAL A 99 3.62 3.74 14.51
N ARG A 100 4.00 4.32 15.66
CA ARG A 100 5.36 4.82 15.88
C ARG A 100 6.40 3.70 15.85
N LEU A 101 6.15 2.60 16.55
CA LEU A 101 7.03 1.43 16.57
C LEU A 101 7.17 0.80 15.18
N SER A 102 6.12 0.87 14.35
CA SER A 102 6.16 0.37 12.97
C SER A 102 7.04 1.21 12.04
N LEU A 103 7.31 2.45 12.39
CA LEU A 103 8.12 3.40 11.61
C LEU A 103 9.48 3.70 12.27
N GLU A 104 9.80 2.99 13.35
CA GLU A 104 11.05 3.18 14.09
C GLU A 104 12.26 2.89 13.19
N TYR A 105 13.25 3.80 13.23
CA TYR A 105 14.49 3.63 12.48
C TYR A 105 15.30 2.43 13.02
N GLY A 106 15.95 1.71 12.10
CA GLY A 106 16.78 0.55 12.46
C GLY A 106 16.02 -0.75 12.75
N ARG A 107 14.69 -0.77 12.60
CA ARG A 107 13.96 -2.03 12.68
C ARG A 107 14.28 -2.93 11.47
N PRO A 108 14.19 -4.26 11.63
CA PRO A 108 14.32 -5.17 10.51
C PRO A 108 13.34 -4.85 9.38
N PRO A 109 13.78 -4.92 8.11
CA PRO A 109 12.89 -4.64 6.98
C PRO A 109 11.79 -5.70 6.89
N ILE A 110 10.59 -5.27 6.53
CA ILE A 110 9.46 -6.15 6.23
C ILE A 110 9.27 -6.25 4.71
N ALA A 111 8.92 -7.43 4.22
CA ALA A 111 8.41 -7.62 2.87
C ALA A 111 6.91 -7.32 2.86
N VAL A 112 6.48 -6.40 1.99
CA VAL A 112 5.06 -6.06 1.85
C VAL A 112 4.33 -7.19 1.13
N LEU A 113 3.17 -7.59 1.65
CA LEU A 113 2.43 -8.77 1.22
C LEU A 113 1.56 -8.49 -0.03
N ASN A 114 2.14 -7.94 -1.07
CA ASN A 114 1.42 -7.52 -2.29
C ASN A 114 1.30 -8.62 -3.36
N GLU A 115 2.13 -9.67 -3.32
CA GLU A 115 2.13 -10.76 -4.30
C GLU A 115 1.92 -12.14 -3.63
N ILE A 116 1.04 -12.23 -2.61
CA ILE A 116 0.74 -13.51 -1.93
C ILE A 116 0.25 -14.57 -2.92
N SER A 117 -0.55 -14.18 -3.91
CA SER A 117 -1.11 -15.09 -4.91
C SER A 117 -0.09 -15.67 -5.87
N TYR A 118 1.16 -15.18 -5.86
CA TYR A 118 2.29 -15.82 -6.55
C TYR A 118 2.74 -17.12 -5.87
N LEU A 119 2.48 -17.25 -4.57
CA LEU A 119 2.86 -18.44 -3.81
C LEU A 119 1.92 -19.63 -4.10
N PRO A 120 2.38 -20.88 -3.93
CA PRO A 120 1.50 -22.04 -3.88
C PRO A 120 0.37 -21.88 -2.85
N GLU A 121 -0.81 -22.46 -3.10
CA GLU A 121 -2.00 -22.30 -2.25
C GLU A 121 -1.75 -22.61 -0.77
N THR A 122 -0.96 -23.66 -0.48
CA THR A 122 -0.60 -24.02 0.89
C THR A 122 0.19 -22.91 1.59
N HIS A 123 1.13 -22.28 0.89
CA HIS A 123 1.90 -21.15 1.41
C HIS A 123 1.04 -19.88 1.52
N GLN A 124 0.11 -19.67 0.56
CA GLN A 124 -0.83 -18.55 0.66
C GLN A 124 -1.70 -18.65 1.92
N ALA A 125 -2.21 -19.85 2.23
CA ALA A 125 -3.04 -20.09 3.41
C ALA A 125 -2.29 -19.78 4.71
N GLU A 126 -1.03 -20.22 4.81
CA GLU A 126 -0.17 -19.94 5.97
C GLU A 126 0.06 -18.42 6.16
N VAL A 127 0.42 -17.71 5.09
CA VAL A 127 0.66 -16.26 5.13
C VAL A 127 -0.63 -15.49 5.46
N ARG A 128 -1.76 -15.88 4.86
CA ARG A 128 -3.05 -15.24 5.14
C ARG A 128 -3.49 -15.45 6.59
N SER A 129 -3.26 -16.63 7.17
CA SER A 129 -3.53 -16.90 8.58
C SER A 129 -2.70 -15.97 9.48
N ALA A 130 -1.38 -15.92 9.28
CA ALA A 130 -0.49 -15.07 10.07
C ALA A 130 -0.85 -13.57 9.94
N ARG A 131 -1.29 -13.13 8.74
CA ARG A 131 -1.79 -11.78 8.55
C ARG A 131 -3.11 -11.54 9.27
N SER A 132 -4.03 -12.51 9.26
CA SER A 132 -5.33 -12.40 9.93
C SER A 132 -5.18 -12.19 11.44
N ASP A 133 -4.20 -12.82 12.07
CA ASP A 133 -3.89 -12.63 13.49
C ASP A 133 -3.50 -11.18 13.78
N ASN A 134 -2.67 -10.57 12.94
CA ASN A 134 -2.27 -9.17 13.07
C ASN A 134 -3.46 -8.21 12.84
N VAL A 135 -4.31 -8.51 11.88
CA VAL A 135 -5.55 -7.74 11.63
C VAL A 135 -6.44 -7.80 12.86
N SER A 136 -6.66 -8.98 13.43
CA SER A 136 -7.48 -9.17 14.64
C SER A 136 -6.90 -8.43 15.84
N ALA A 137 -5.57 -8.46 16.00
CA ALA A 137 -4.89 -7.75 17.10
C ALA A 137 -5.04 -6.22 16.98
N LEU A 138 -4.86 -5.65 15.78
CA LEU A 138 -5.05 -4.21 15.58
C LEU A 138 -6.51 -3.79 15.71
N MET A 139 -7.45 -4.60 15.19
CA MET A 139 -8.88 -4.36 15.36
C MET A 139 -9.25 -4.30 16.85
N ALA A 140 -8.75 -5.22 17.68
CA ALA A 140 -9.00 -5.22 19.11
C ALA A 140 -8.55 -3.91 19.79
N LEU A 141 -7.40 -3.33 19.38
CA LEU A 141 -6.95 -2.02 19.88
C LEU A 141 -7.88 -0.88 19.45
N ILE A 142 -8.38 -0.94 18.21
CA ILE A 142 -9.33 0.07 17.68
C ILE A 142 -10.67 -0.03 18.44
N GLU A 143 -11.18 -1.25 18.63
CA GLU A 143 -12.43 -1.49 19.37
C GLU A 143 -12.34 -1.04 20.84
N GLN A 144 -11.18 -1.28 21.49
CA GLN A 144 -10.91 -0.73 22.82
C GLN A 144 -10.97 0.80 22.82
N GLY A 145 -10.38 1.44 21.81
CA GLY A 145 -10.39 2.89 21.67
C GLY A 145 -11.81 3.45 21.40
N ILE A 146 -12.63 2.73 20.65
CA ILE A 146 -14.03 3.08 20.44
C ILE A 146 -14.80 2.95 21.77
N ALA A 147 -14.59 1.86 22.50
CA ALA A 147 -15.27 1.59 23.78
C ALA A 147 -14.89 2.59 24.88
N ASP A 148 -13.61 2.99 24.96
CA ASP A 148 -13.12 3.99 25.93
C ASP A 148 -13.33 5.45 25.46
N GLY A 149 -13.88 5.64 24.26
CA GLY A 149 -14.19 6.93 23.67
C GLY A 149 -12.97 7.71 23.18
N SER A 150 -11.80 7.11 23.07
CA SER A 150 -10.58 7.74 22.53
C SER A 150 -10.46 7.65 21.01
N VAL A 151 -11.14 6.69 20.39
CA VAL A 151 -11.30 6.54 18.95
C VAL A 151 -12.74 6.89 18.56
N ARG A 152 -12.92 7.60 17.45
CA ARG A 152 -14.25 7.92 16.94
C ARG A 152 -15.01 6.65 16.51
N PRO A 153 -16.35 6.64 16.55
CA PRO A 153 -17.13 5.54 16.00
C PRO A 153 -16.78 5.33 14.53
N CYS A 154 -16.38 4.11 14.15
CA CYS A 154 -16.05 3.73 12.79
C CYS A 154 -16.08 2.20 12.64
N ARG A 155 -16.06 1.71 11.40
CA ARG A 155 -15.87 0.28 11.15
C ARG A 155 -14.39 -0.08 11.43
N ALA A 156 -14.14 -0.80 12.54
CA ALA A 156 -12.79 -1.13 12.99
C ALA A 156 -11.96 -1.83 11.91
N ARG A 157 -12.59 -2.68 11.09
CA ARG A 157 -11.92 -3.37 9.96
C ARG A 157 -11.40 -2.38 8.92
N LEU A 158 -12.17 -1.39 8.52
CA LEU A 158 -11.74 -0.40 7.53
C LEU A 158 -10.62 0.49 8.07
N ALA A 159 -10.73 0.92 9.33
CA ALA A 159 -9.66 1.66 10.02
C ALA A 159 -8.36 0.84 10.07
N CYS A 160 -8.45 -0.45 10.44
CA CYS A 160 -7.34 -1.38 10.49
C CYS A 160 -6.64 -1.51 9.12
N GLU A 161 -7.40 -1.79 8.06
CA GLU A 161 -6.83 -1.96 6.71
C GLU A 161 -6.26 -0.64 6.16
N THR A 162 -6.84 0.50 6.51
CA THR A 162 -6.31 1.81 6.16
C THR A 162 -4.97 2.07 6.86
N ILE A 163 -4.86 1.77 8.16
CA ILE A 163 -3.60 1.92 8.91
C ILE A 163 -2.51 1.03 8.32
N PHE A 164 -2.80 -0.25 8.09
CA PHE A 164 -1.84 -1.14 7.42
C PHE A 164 -1.47 -0.63 6.03
N GLY A 165 -2.44 -0.12 5.26
CA GLY A 165 -2.22 0.46 3.93
C GLY A 165 -1.20 1.59 3.95
N VAL A 166 -1.37 2.53 4.86
CA VAL A 166 -0.44 3.64 5.02
C VAL A 166 0.96 3.16 5.43
N LEU A 167 1.06 2.23 6.38
CA LEU A 167 2.36 1.73 6.87
C LEU A 167 3.12 0.92 5.80
N GLU A 168 2.44 0.07 5.05
CA GLU A 168 3.05 -0.69 3.95
C GLU A 168 3.43 0.22 2.78
N TRP A 169 2.57 1.18 2.44
CA TRP A 169 2.88 2.17 1.42
C TRP A 169 4.07 3.05 1.80
N ALA A 170 4.22 3.39 3.08
CA ALA A 170 5.40 4.10 3.58
C ALA A 170 6.71 3.33 3.29
N THR A 171 6.65 1.98 3.28
CA THR A 171 7.78 1.12 2.92
C THR A 171 8.06 1.15 1.41
N LEU A 172 7.02 1.10 0.57
CA LEU A 172 7.14 0.99 -0.90
C LEU A 172 7.35 2.35 -1.57
N SER A 173 6.70 3.39 -1.05
CA SER A 173 6.57 4.68 -1.72
C SER A 173 7.89 5.42 -1.94
N ARG A 174 8.88 5.20 -1.08
CA ARG A 174 10.22 5.79 -1.24
C ARG A 174 10.90 5.26 -2.51
N THR A 175 10.78 3.95 -2.76
CA THR A 175 11.29 3.34 -4.01
C THR A 175 10.51 3.86 -5.21
N TRP A 176 9.19 3.94 -5.10
CA TRP A 176 8.31 4.45 -6.14
C TRP A 176 8.59 5.91 -6.49
N ALA A 177 8.77 6.79 -5.50
CA ALA A 177 9.09 8.20 -5.69
C ALA A 177 10.58 8.47 -5.94
N GLN A 178 11.42 7.42 -5.97
CA GLN A 178 12.88 7.51 -6.12
C GLN A 178 13.55 8.39 -5.05
N ILE A 179 13.04 8.33 -3.81
CA ILE A 179 13.56 9.10 -2.68
C ILE A 179 14.51 8.20 -1.88
N SER A 180 15.79 8.46 -1.97
CA SER A 180 16.84 7.73 -1.24
C SER A 180 17.34 8.47 0.01
N ASP A 181 16.91 9.71 0.25
CA ASP A 181 17.32 10.52 1.39
C ASP A 181 16.85 9.92 2.72
N GLU A 182 17.80 9.70 3.62
CA GLU A 182 17.55 9.17 4.96
C GLU A 182 16.77 10.18 5.84
N GLY A 183 17.04 11.47 5.69
CA GLY A 183 16.32 12.54 6.37
C GLY A 183 14.83 12.53 6.02
N PHE A 184 14.49 12.15 4.79
CA PHE A 184 13.09 12.00 4.38
C PHE A 184 12.39 10.85 5.12
N ALA A 185 13.08 9.73 5.38
CA ALA A 185 12.52 8.64 6.17
C ALA A 185 12.18 9.08 7.60
N ILE A 186 13.05 9.87 8.21
CA ILE A 186 12.83 10.43 9.55
C ILE A 186 11.61 11.38 9.53
N ARG A 187 11.50 12.22 8.51
CA ARG A 187 10.35 13.12 8.33
C ARG A 187 9.03 12.33 8.15
N MET A 188 9.04 11.23 7.39
CA MET A 188 7.89 10.34 7.24
C MET A 188 7.49 9.71 8.58
N ALA A 189 8.46 9.19 9.34
CA ALA A 189 8.21 8.57 10.63
C ALA A 189 7.63 9.57 11.65
N ALA A 190 7.95 10.86 11.53
CA ALA A 190 7.36 11.92 12.34
C ALA A 190 5.95 12.32 11.87
N ALA A 191 5.70 12.37 10.57
CA ALA A 191 4.47 12.90 9.99
C ALA A 191 3.31 11.88 9.97
N ILE A 192 3.59 10.61 9.65
CA ILE A 192 2.56 9.56 9.48
C ILE A 192 1.72 9.31 10.74
N PRO A 193 2.30 9.21 11.95
CA PRO A 193 1.48 9.02 13.16
C PRO A 193 0.43 10.12 13.34
N SER A 194 0.79 11.38 13.13
CA SER A 194 -0.14 12.50 13.21
C SER A 194 -1.24 12.42 12.14
N MET A 195 -0.89 12.02 10.91
CA MET A 195 -1.90 11.84 9.85
C MET A 195 -2.90 10.73 10.20
N ILE A 196 -2.44 9.59 10.67
CA ILE A 196 -3.33 8.47 11.04
C ILE A 196 -4.22 8.84 12.23
N LEU A 197 -3.67 9.51 13.23
CA LEU A 197 -4.39 9.80 14.46
C LEU A 197 -5.35 10.98 14.31
N ASP A 198 -4.89 12.07 13.70
CA ASP A 198 -5.57 13.36 13.72
C ASP A 198 -6.03 13.82 12.32
N GLY A 199 -5.71 13.06 11.27
CA GLY A 199 -6.04 13.40 9.89
C GLY A 199 -5.26 14.59 9.35
N VAL A 200 -5.69 15.10 8.21
CA VAL A 200 -5.06 16.27 7.54
C VAL A 200 -5.91 17.54 7.63
N ALA A 201 -7.21 17.46 7.94
CA ALA A 201 -8.09 18.62 8.08
C ALA A 201 -7.63 19.53 9.21
N ALA A 202 -7.79 20.84 9.05
CA ALA A 202 -7.60 21.77 10.14
C ALA A 202 -8.68 21.58 11.21
N ASN A 203 -8.35 21.90 12.46
CA ASN A 203 -9.31 21.82 13.55
C ASN A 203 -10.51 22.71 13.22
N ASP A 204 -11.71 22.21 13.51
CA ASP A 204 -12.99 22.90 13.33
C ASP A 204 -13.39 23.21 11.86
N VAL A 205 -12.63 22.73 10.87
CA VAL A 205 -13.02 22.85 9.47
C VAL A 205 -13.85 21.65 9.04
N VAL A 206 -15.07 21.92 8.61
CA VAL A 206 -16.03 20.95 8.10
C VAL A 206 -16.26 21.19 6.60
N LEU A 207 -16.55 20.14 5.86
CA LEU A 207 -16.94 20.28 4.45
C LEU A 207 -18.23 21.12 4.38
N SER A 208 -18.17 22.22 3.64
CA SER A 208 -19.23 23.23 3.61
C SER A 208 -20.41 22.90 2.68
N ARG A 209 -20.21 21.91 1.79
CA ARG A 209 -21.20 21.54 0.76
C ARG A 209 -21.11 20.09 0.34
N PRO A 210 -22.19 19.50 -0.21
CA PRO A 210 -22.12 18.21 -0.91
C PRO A 210 -21.18 18.26 -2.12
N LEU A 211 -20.34 17.24 -2.31
CA LEU A 211 -19.33 17.19 -3.37
C LEU A 211 -19.78 16.42 -4.63
N ALA A 212 -21.03 15.96 -4.67
CA ALA A 212 -21.60 15.19 -5.78
C ALA A 212 -20.68 14.04 -6.24
N LEU A 213 -20.10 13.29 -5.28
CA LEU A 213 -19.05 12.30 -5.52
C LEU A 213 -19.53 11.15 -6.42
N GLU A 214 -20.80 10.75 -6.31
CA GLU A 214 -21.42 9.72 -7.17
C GLU A 214 -21.41 10.17 -8.64
N ALA A 215 -21.98 11.34 -8.91
CA ALA A 215 -22.01 11.87 -10.28
C ALA A 215 -20.60 12.05 -10.87
N ARG A 216 -19.63 12.47 -10.05
CA ARG A 216 -18.22 12.60 -10.48
C ARG A 216 -17.59 11.26 -10.76
N PHE A 217 -17.96 10.23 -10.02
CA PHE A 217 -17.46 8.88 -10.28
C PHE A 217 -18.11 8.29 -11.54
N ASP A 218 -19.40 8.52 -11.76
CA ASP A 218 -20.11 8.14 -13.00
C ASP A 218 -19.48 8.81 -14.24
N ASP A 219 -19.16 10.11 -14.14
CA ASP A 219 -18.44 10.84 -15.19
C ASP A 219 -17.04 10.24 -15.43
N LEU A 220 -16.37 9.80 -14.38
CA LEU A 220 -15.06 9.15 -14.47
C LEU A 220 -15.19 7.78 -15.15
N ILE A 221 -16.18 6.98 -14.75
CA ILE A 221 -16.49 5.69 -15.41
C ILE A 221 -16.78 5.94 -16.88
N ALA A 222 -17.68 6.87 -17.21
CA ALA A 222 -18.04 7.18 -18.60
C ALA A 222 -16.82 7.58 -19.45
N ALA A 223 -15.89 8.33 -18.87
CA ALA A 223 -14.65 8.74 -19.57
C ALA A 223 -13.69 7.57 -19.84
N PHE A 224 -13.77 6.48 -19.08
CA PHE A 224 -12.91 5.29 -19.18
C PHE A 224 -13.67 4.02 -19.57
N SER A 225 -14.99 4.08 -19.75
CA SER A 225 -15.85 2.97 -20.20
C SER A 225 -16.27 3.17 -21.64
N CYS A 226 -15.35 3.56 -22.52
CA CYS A 226 -15.62 3.44 -23.95
C CYS A 226 -15.97 1.97 -24.24
N GLU A 227 -16.88 1.73 -25.21
CA GLU A 227 -17.18 0.39 -25.76
C GLU A 227 -15.94 -0.25 -26.44
N ASP A 228 -14.78 0.27 -26.11
CA ASP A 228 -13.50 -0.09 -26.68
C ASP A 228 -12.98 -1.35 -25.98
N ARG A 229 -12.80 -2.40 -26.74
CA ARG A 229 -12.26 -3.69 -26.31
C ARG A 229 -10.91 -3.56 -25.57
N TRP A 230 -10.19 -2.46 -25.81
CA TRP A 230 -8.93 -2.15 -25.15
C TRP A 230 -9.08 -1.82 -23.68
N GLU A 231 -10.09 -1.07 -23.37
CA GLU A 231 -10.35 -0.68 -21.99
C GLU A 231 -10.75 -1.91 -21.15
N GLU A 232 -11.56 -2.80 -21.74
CA GLU A 232 -11.92 -4.06 -21.11
C GLU A 232 -10.69 -4.96 -20.87
N LEU A 233 -9.83 -5.11 -21.88
CA LEU A 233 -8.56 -5.84 -21.76
C LEU A 233 -7.65 -5.19 -20.73
N ALA A 234 -7.51 -3.87 -20.72
CA ALA A 234 -6.67 -3.15 -19.76
C ALA A 234 -7.16 -3.28 -18.31
N ARG A 235 -8.47 -3.26 -18.08
CA ARG A 235 -9.08 -3.50 -16.77
C ARG A 235 -8.81 -4.92 -16.30
N ALA A 236 -9.11 -5.92 -17.14
CA ALA A 236 -8.87 -7.32 -16.82
C ALA A 236 -7.36 -7.59 -16.56
N GLY A 237 -6.50 -7.06 -17.42
CA GLY A 237 -5.06 -7.17 -17.27
C GLY A 237 -4.57 -6.52 -15.98
N SER A 238 -4.99 -5.29 -15.69
CA SER A 238 -4.63 -4.60 -14.44
C SER A 238 -5.06 -5.38 -13.21
N ARG A 239 -6.30 -5.93 -13.22
CA ARG A 239 -6.82 -6.77 -12.13
C ARG A 239 -5.98 -8.03 -11.91
N LEU A 240 -5.68 -8.75 -12.99
CA LEU A 240 -4.89 -9.98 -12.92
C LEU A 240 -3.44 -9.68 -12.48
N PHE A 241 -2.81 -8.63 -13.02
CA PHE A 241 -1.48 -8.20 -12.61
C PHE A 241 -1.42 -7.76 -11.16
N ASN A 242 -2.41 -7.01 -10.71
CA ASN A 242 -2.51 -6.61 -9.29
C ASN A 242 -2.68 -7.84 -8.38
N ALA A 243 -3.37 -8.89 -8.84
CA ALA A 243 -3.63 -10.07 -8.04
C ALA A 243 -2.47 -11.07 -8.05
N ARG A 244 -1.78 -11.27 -9.17
CA ARG A 244 -0.84 -12.38 -9.39
C ARG A 244 0.58 -11.92 -9.74
N GLY A 245 0.83 -10.61 -9.76
CA GLY A 245 2.06 -10.04 -10.30
C GLY A 245 2.10 -10.09 -11.84
N VAL A 246 2.94 -9.25 -12.43
CA VAL A 246 3.04 -9.18 -13.89
C VAL A 246 3.54 -10.52 -14.46
N ASP A 247 4.58 -11.14 -13.87
CA ASP A 247 5.15 -12.38 -14.39
C ASP A 247 4.24 -13.60 -14.23
N GLY A 248 3.34 -13.58 -13.23
CA GLY A 248 2.38 -14.66 -12.96
C GLY A 248 1.14 -14.71 -13.88
N VAL A 249 1.03 -13.81 -14.88
CA VAL A 249 -0.12 -13.70 -15.78
C VAL A 249 0.36 -13.67 -17.23
N SER A 250 -0.25 -14.47 -18.10
CA SER A 250 0.01 -14.44 -19.56
C SER A 250 -1.01 -13.52 -20.27
N LEU A 251 -0.70 -13.10 -21.50
CA LEU A 251 -1.68 -12.43 -22.35
C LEU A 251 -2.87 -13.34 -22.71
N ASP A 252 -2.64 -14.64 -22.75
CA ASP A 252 -3.70 -15.64 -22.97
C ASP A 252 -4.70 -15.70 -21.81
N ASP A 253 -4.21 -15.59 -20.55
CA ASP A 253 -5.08 -15.52 -19.37
C ASP A 253 -5.97 -14.27 -19.43
N ILE A 254 -5.42 -13.14 -19.86
CA ILE A 254 -6.17 -11.89 -19.99
C ILE A 254 -7.21 -11.99 -21.09
N ALA A 255 -6.85 -12.56 -22.25
CA ALA A 255 -7.80 -12.78 -23.34
C ALA A 255 -8.94 -13.69 -22.90
N ALA A 256 -8.64 -14.78 -22.21
CA ALA A 256 -9.64 -15.73 -21.68
C ALA A 256 -10.61 -15.06 -20.69
N GLU A 257 -10.09 -14.20 -19.82
CA GLU A 257 -10.86 -13.48 -18.79
C GLU A 257 -11.97 -12.61 -19.39
N VAL A 258 -11.74 -12.01 -20.55
CA VAL A 258 -12.72 -11.15 -21.25
C VAL A 258 -13.43 -11.85 -22.43
N GLY A 259 -13.26 -13.18 -22.54
CA GLY A 259 -13.85 -13.94 -23.65
C GLY A 259 -13.31 -13.52 -25.04
N ALA A 260 -12.09 -12.98 -25.09
CA ALA A 260 -11.40 -12.61 -26.33
C ALA A 260 -10.58 -13.78 -26.88
N THR A 261 -10.32 -13.76 -28.20
CA THR A 261 -9.39 -14.71 -28.80
C THR A 261 -7.95 -14.29 -28.54
N LYS A 262 -7.05 -15.27 -28.41
CA LYS A 262 -5.60 -15.02 -28.34
C LYS A 262 -5.11 -14.12 -29.47
N GLY A 263 -5.58 -14.33 -30.70
CA GLY A 263 -5.22 -13.50 -31.86
C GLY A 263 -5.55 -12.02 -31.68
N LEU A 264 -6.62 -11.69 -30.96
CA LEU A 264 -7.02 -10.29 -30.76
C LEU A 264 -5.96 -9.51 -29.97
N ILE A 265 -5.51 -10.02 -28.83
CA ILE A 265 -4.56 -9.30 -27.99
C ILE A 265 -3.18 -9.21 -28.65
N TYR A 266 -2.73 -10.28 -29.35
CA TYR A 266 -1.46 -10.28 -30.08
C TYR A 266 -1.48 -9.44 -31.38
N HIS A 267 -2.66 -9.14 -31.93
CA HIS A 267 -2.80 -8.20 -33.04
C HIS A 267 -2.38 -6.77 -32.66
N TYR A 268 -2.52 -6.42 -31.41
CA TYR A 268 -2.29 -5.05 -30.95
C TYR A 268 -1.06 -4.90 -30.05
N PHE A 269 -0.65 -5.96 -29.40
CA PHE A 269 0.50 -5.95 -28.50
C PHE A 269 1.47 -7.08 -28.85
N ASP A 270 2.54 -6.74 -29.52
CA ASP A 270 3.59 -7.70 -29.90
C ASP A 270 4.19 -8.42 -28.68
N THR A 271 4.14 -7.80 -27.51
CA THR A 271 4.74 -8.32 -26.29
C THR A 271 3.89 -8.03 -25.07
N LYS A 272 3.94 -8.89 -24.06
CA LYS A 272 3.38 -8.66 -22.74
C LYS A 272 3.85 -7.34 -22.13
N ARG A 273 5.13 -6.97 -22.32
CA ARG A 273 5.71 -5.70 -21.86
C ARG A 273 4.97 -4.50 -22.44
N ALA A 274 4.65 -4.52 -23.74
CA ALA A 274 3.89 -3.46 -24.39
C ALA A 274 2.48 -3.33 -23.78
N PHE A 275 1.82 -4.44 -23.50
CA PHE A 275 0.52 -4.45 -22.85
C PHE A 275 0.57 -3.91 -21.41
N VAL A 276 1.59 -4.32 -20.63
CA VAL A 276 1.78 -3.78 -19.26
C VAL A 276 2.03 -2.28 -19.29
N ALA A 277 2.86 -1.79 -20.23
CA ALA A 277 3.08 -0.35 -20.41
C ALA A 277 1.78 0.40 -20.73
N PHE A 278 0.91 -0.16 -21.56
CA PHE A 278 -0.42 0.38 -21.84
C PHE A 278 -1.29 0.46 -20.58
N CYS A 279 -1.30 -0.59 -19.74
CA CYS A 279 -2.02 -0.58 -18.45
C CYS A 279 -1.46 0.50 -17.49
N TYR A 280 -0.15 0.72 -17.46
CA TYR A 280 0.47 1.81 -16.70
C TYR A 280 0.04 3.19 -17.20
N GLN A 281 0.13 3.43 -18.50
CA GLN A 281 -0.29 4.69 -19.11
C GLN A 281 -1.78 4.98 -18.85
N ARG A 282 -2.63 3.95 -18.92
CA ARG A 282 -4.05 4.06 -18.54
C ARG A 282 -4.21 4.48 -17.08
N SER A 283 -3.48 3.88 -16.17
CA SER A 283 -3.54 4.21 -14.74
C SER A 283 -3.09 5.65 -14.47
N PHE A 284 -2.04 6.13 -15.14
CA PHE A 284 -1.61 7.52 -15.03
C PHE A 284 -2.67 8.49 -15.54
N ARG A 285 -3.29 8.22 -16.72
CA ARG A 285 -4.40 9.05 -17.23
C ARG A 285 -5.57 9.11 -16.25
N LEU A 286 -5.91 7.99 -15.62
CA LEU A 286 -6.95 7.94 -14.60
C LEU A 286 -6.60 8.80 -13.37
N PHE A 287 -5.40 8.66 -12.85
CA PHE A 287 -4.96 9.46 -11.70
C PHE A 287 -4.86 10.95 -12.03
N GLU A 288 -4.38 11.31 -13.20
CA GLU A 288 -4.37 12.71 -13.67
C GLU A 288 -5.79 13.28 -13.80
N ARG A 289 -6.75 12.49 -14.29
CA ARG A 289 -8.15 12.91 -14.38
C ARG A 289 -8.74 13.13 -12.99
N ILE A 290 -8.53 12.21 -12.07
CA ILE A 290 -8.95 12.35 -10.66
C ILE A 290 -8.33 13.62 -10.05
N MET A 291 -7.03 13.85 -10.26
CA MET A 291 -6.36 15.07 -9.78
C MET A 291 -6.98 16.33 -10.36
N THR A 292 -7.28 16.33 -11.66
CA THR A 292 -7.85 17.51 -12.34
C THR A 292 -9.26 17.83 -11.83
N VAL A 293 -10.11 16.80 -11.68
CA VAL A 293 -11.46 16.98 -11.09
C VAL A 293 -11.35 17.50 -9.65
N SER A 294 -10.40 16.98 -8.88
CA SER A 294 -10.23 17.36 -7.47
C SER A 294 -9.64 18.76 -7.30
N ASP A 295 -8.69 19.17 -8.17
CA ASP A 295 -8.06 20.49 -8.07
C ASP A 295 -9.01 21.65 -8.42
N ALA A 296 -10.16 21.34 -9.06
CA ALA A 296 -11.23 22.29 -9.30
C ALA A 296 -12.05 22.64 -8.05
N GLU A 297 -11.86 21.92 -6.93
CA GLU A 297 -12.55 22.22 -5.68
C GLU A 297 -12.05 23.53 -5.05
N PRO A 298 -12.97 24.31 -4.41
CA PRO A 298 -12.63 25.59 -3.81
C PRO A 298 -11.53 25.52 -2.75
N THR A 299 -11.62 24.54 -1.83
CA THR A 299 -10.63 24.34 -0.77
C THR A 299 -9.80 23.09 -0.99
N ALA A 300 -8.60 23.06 -0.37
CA ALA A 300 -7.77 21.87 -0.44
C ALA A 300 -8.36 20.68 0.35
N LEU A 301 -9.18 20.92 1.38
CA LEU A 301 -9.90 19.87 2.10
C LEU A 301 -10.94 19.18 1.20
N GLU A 302 -11.75 19.96 0.46
CA GLU A 302 -12.69 19.42 -0.53
C GLU A 302 -11.96 18.65 -1.63
N ALA A 303 -10.85 19.20 -2.13
CA ALA A 303 -9.99 18.52 -3.10
C ALA A 303 -9.42 17.20 -2.57
N ALA A 304 -9.00 17.15 -1.30
CA ALA A 304 -8.51 15.93 -0.66
C ALA A 304 -9.63 14.89 -0.51
N ARG A 305 -10.84 15.32 -0.15
CA ARG A 305 -12.04 14.45 -0.10
C ARG A 305 -12.35 13.85 -1.46
N THR A 306 -12.49 14.69 -2.47
CA THR A 306 -12.81 14.26 -3.84
C THR A 306 -11.74 13.30 -4.35
N SER A 307 -10.47 13.67 -4.23
CA SER A 307 -9.36 12.84 -4.70
C SER A 307 -9.30 11.49 -4.00
N SER A 308 -9.36 11.45 -2.66
CA SER A 308 -9.25 10.18 -1.93
C SER A 308 -10.45 9.27 -2.19
N THR A 309 -11.68 9.81 -2.20
CA THR A 309 -12.89 9.02 -2.47
C THR A 309 -12.88 8.45 -3.88
N LEU A 310 -12.58 9.26 -4.91
CA LEU A 310 -12.51 8.78 -6.29
C LEU A 310 -11.41 7.74 -6.49
N ASN A 311 -10.25 7.87 -5.81
CA ASN A 311 -9.22 6.85 -5.85
C ASN A 311 -9.65 5.54 -5.17
N VAL A 312 -10.33 5.59 -4.02
CA VAL A 312 -10.88 4.39 -3.37
C VAL A 312 -11.87 3.69 -4.30
N LEU A 313 -12.82 4.45 -4.89
CA LEU A 313 -13.80 3.90 -5.84
C LEU A 313 -13.13 3.31 -7.08
N ALA A 314 -12.11 3.96 -7.62
CA ALA A 314 -11.37 3.46 -8.77
C ALA A 314 -10.62 2.16 -8.47
N GLN A 315 -10.00 2.05 -7.30
CA GLN A 315 -9.23 0.85 -6.90
C GLN A 315 -10.13 -0.35 -6.57
N LEU A 316 -11.28 -0.12 -5.99
CA LEU A 316 -12.18 -1.18 -5.51
C LEU A 316 -13.34 -1.49 -6.47
N GLY A 317 -13.70 -0.53 -7.32
CA GLY A 317 -14.79 -0.61 -8.28
C GLY A 317 -14.36 -1.11 -9.66
N GLU A 318 -15.04 -0.60 -10.68
CA GLU A 318 -14.91 -1.07 -12.08
C GLU A 318 -13.62 -0.64 -12.78
N LEU A 319 -13.03 0.50 -12.40
CA LEU A 319 -11.91 1.09 -13.13
C LEU A 319 -10.60 0.33 -12.94
N GLN A 320 -10.36 -0.22 -11.75
CA GLN A 320 -9.25 -1.11 -11.40
C GLN A 320 -7.90 -0.72 -12.05
N PRO A 321 -7.31 0.42 -11.70
CA PRO A 321 -6.01 0.81 -12.22
C PRO A 321 -4.94 -0.21 -11.84
N LEU A 322 -3.92 -0.37 -12.68
CA LEU A 322 -2.73 -1.14 -12.31
C LEU A 322 -1.98 -0.38 -11.22
N SER A 323 -1.64 -1.10 -10.14
CA SER A 323 -0.86 -0.54 -9.04
C SER A 323 0.55 -0.14 -9.50
N LEU A 324 0.95 1.10 -9.21
CA LEU A 324 2.20 1.69 -9.70
C LEU A 324 3.43 1.34 -8.83
N GLY A 325 3.37 0.32 -7.99
CA GLY A 325 4.37 0.08 -6.93
C GLY A 325 5.54 -0.84 -7.29
N THR A 326 5.44 -1.65 -8.34
CA THR A 326 6.41 -2.72 -8.61
C THR A 326 6.66 -2.90 -10.11
N ASN A 327 7.78 -3.58 -10.45
CA ASN A 327 8.11 -4.01 -11.81
C ASN A 327 8.57 -2.93 -12.82
N TYR A 328 9.11 -1.80 -12.36
CA TYR A 328 9.69 -0.78 -13.26
C TYR A 328 10.79 -1.33 -14.19
N GLU A 329 11.50 -2.37 -13.75
CA GLU A 329 12.64 -2.92 -14.48
C GLU A 329 12.27 -3.70 -15.76
N ILE A 330 10.99 -4.02 -15.96
CA ILE A 330 10.53 -4.65 -17.20
C ILE A 330 10.46 -3.66 -18.36
N PHE A 331 10.41 -2.35 -18.08
CA PHE A 331 10.25 -1.32 -19.08
C PHE A 331 11.59 -0.92 -19.72
N SER A 332 11.54 -0.37 -20.93
CA SER A 332 12.71 0.25 -21.55
C SER A 332 13.17 1.47 -20.76
N PRO A 333 14.45 1.90 -20.88
CA PRO A 333 14.92 3.11 -20.20
C PRO A 333 14.08 4.36 -20.48
N ASP A 334 13.55 4.49 -21.70
CA ASP A 334 12.69 5.61 -22.08
C ASP A 334 11.33 5.55 -21.37
N GLN A 335 10.70 4.37 -21.33
CA GLN A 335 9.46 4.15 -20.58
C GLN A 335 9.65 4.35 -19.08
N GLN A 336 10.79 3.91 -18.52
CA GLN A 336 11.11 4.14 -17.10
C GLN A 336 11.21 5.65 -16.80
N ARG A 337 11.83 6.43 -17.69
CA ARG A 337 11.86 7.90 -17.55
C ARG A 337 10.46 8.51 -17.63
N GLU A 338 9.67 8.16 -18.65
CA GLU A 338 8.29 8.63 -18.81
C GLU A 338 7.45 8.38 -17.57
N PHE A 339 7.45 7.16 -17.05
CA PHE A 339 6.69 6.79 -15.85
C PHE A 339 7.21 7.45 -14.58
N SER A 340 8.53 7.63 -14.46
CA SER A 340 9.13 8.36 -13.35
C SER A 340 8.71 9.83 -13.36
N GLU A 341 8.72 10.48 -14.52
CA GLU A 341 8.28 11.87 -14.69
C GLU A 341 6.80 12.04 -14.37
N ALA A 342 5.94 11.11 -14.84
CA ALA A 342 4.51 11.10 -14.52
C ALA A 342 4.27 10.92 -13.00
N THR A 343 4.99 9.99 -12.37
CA THR A 343 4.97 9.78 -10.91
C THR A 343 5.32 11.04 -10.16
N GLN A 344 6.44 11.68 -10.53
CA GLN A 344 6.89 12.91 -9.90
C GLN A 344 5.94 14.08 -10.14
N ALA A 345 5.27 14.13 -11.30
CA ALA A 345 4.26 15.13 -11.57
C ALA A 345 3.05 14.99 -10.63
N LEU A 346 2.52 13.78 -10.45
CA LEU A 346 1.45 13.50 -9.49
C LEU A 346 1.86 13.85 -8.05
N PHE A 347 3.08 13.49 -7.67
CA PHE A 347 3.63 13.79 -6.34
C PHE A 347 3.71 15.30 -6.11
N ARG A 348 4.30 16.06 -7.06
CA ARG A 348 4.38 17.55 -6.97
C ARG A 348 3.00 18.20 -6.86
N ARG A 349 2.00 17.72 -7.62
CA ARG A 349 0.60 18.22 -7.52
C ARG A 349 0.02 17.95 -6.13
N SER A 350 0.25 16.75 -5.58
CA SER A 350 -0.20 16.40 -4.22
C SER A 350 0.44 17.30 -3.15
N VAL A 351 1.74 17.55 -3.24
CA VAL A 351 2.45 18.48 -2.35
C VAL A 351 1.91 19.91 -2.47
N ALA A 352 1.71 20.39 -3.70
CA ALA A 352 1.16 21.73 -3.95
C ALA A 352 -0.26 21.87 -3.36
N ARG A 353 -1.11 20.83 -3.46
CA ARG A 353 -2.45 20.80 -2.85
C ARG A 353 -2.37 20.93 -1.32
N ILE A 354 -1.47 20.17 -0.67
CA ILE A 354 -1.31 20.26 0.78
C ILE A 354 -0.82 21.65 1.20
N ARG A 355 0.17 22.22 0.48
CA ARG A 355 0.65 23.58 0.75
C ARG A 355 -0.44 24.63 0.56
N ARG A 356 -1.29 24.49 -0.47
CA ARG A 356 -2.50 25.32 -0.64
C ARG A 356 -3.41 25.22 0.57
N GLY A 357 -3.69 24.00 1.05
CA GLY A 357 -4.56 23.78 2.19
C GLY A 357 -4.02 24.35 3.52
N ILE A 358 -2.72 24.30 3.71
CA ILE A 358 -2.09 24.99 4.86
C ILE A 358 -2.25 26.49 4.73
N SER A 359 -2.11 27.05 3.52
CA SER A 359 -2.22 28.48 3.25
C SER A 359 -3.68 28.99 3.30
N ASP A 360 -4.66 28.21 2.83
CA ASP A 360 -6.08 28.55 2.88
C ASP A 360 -6.74 28.22 4.23
N GLY A 361 -5.99 27.58 5.14
CA GLY A 361 -6.43 27.23 6.47
C GLY A 361 -7.36 26.00 6.52
N SER A 362 -7.59 25.32 5.41
CA SER A 362 -8.44 24.12 5.36
C SER A 362 -7.71 22.85 5.83
N LEU A 363 -6.38 22.82 5.76
CA LEU A 363 -5.54 21.74 6.26
C LEU A 363 -4.65 22.21 7.41
N ARG A 364 -4.31 21.29 8.32
CA ARG A 364 -3.39 21.56 9.43
C ARG A 364 -2.00 21.93 8.90
N ASN A 365 -1.22 22.66 9.70
CA ASN A 365 0.20 22.82 9.43
C ASN A 365 0.92 21.47 9.61
N MET A 366 1.53 20.95 8.53
CA MET A 366 2.21 19.66 8.48
C MET A 366 3.29 19.63 7.41
N ASP A 367 4.16 18.64 7.46
CA ASP A 367 5.17 18.45 6.41
C ASP A 367 4.51 17.90 5.14
N ALA A 368 4.38 18.74 4.13
CA ALA A 368 3.60 18.46 2.94
C ALA A 368 4.12 17.25 2.12
N GLU A 369 5.43 17.04 2.04
CA GLU A 369 6.01 15.99 1.21
C GLU A 369 5.78 14.58 1.78
N PRO A 370 6.12 14.30 3.05
CA PRO A 370 5.78 13.03 3.68
C PRO A 370 4.29 12.72 3.67
N ILE A 371 3.43 13.72 3.94
CA ILE A 371 1.98 13.54 3.94
C ILE A 371 1.45 13.26 2.53
N ALA A 372 1.91 13.98 1.50
CA ALA A 372 1.53 13.72 0.11
C ALA A 372 1.85 12.28 -0.31
N LEU A 373 3.02 11.79 0.10
CA LEU A 373 3.42 10.43 -0.22
C LEU A 373 2.62 9.39 0.57
N ALA A 374 2.47 9.58 1.89
CA ALA A 374 1.80 8.64 2.77
C ALA A 374 0.29 8.54 2.51
N SER A 375 -0.36 9.64 2.13
CA SER A 375 -1.81 9.69 1.87
C SER A 375 -2.26 8.71 0.77
N ALA A 376 -1.41 8.42 -0.20
CA ALA A 376 -1.69 7.43 -1.23
C ALA A 376 -1.83 5.99 -0.67
N GLY A 377 -1.26 5.71 0.50
CA GLY A 377 -1.41 4.42 1.20
C GLY A 377 -2.84 4.13 1.66
N VAL A 378 -3.67 5.15 1.79
CA VAL A 378 -5.08 4.99 2.17
C VAL A 378 -5.85 4.17 1.13
N PHE A 379 -5.49 4.25 -0.16
CA PHE A 379 -6.22 3.59 -1.24
C PHE A 379 -5.39 2.61 -2.08
N ASN A 380 -4.08 2.82 -2.26
CA ASN A 380 -3.27 2.04 -3.21
C ASN A 380 -3.19 0.53 -2.89
N SER A 381 -3.39 0.13 -1.65
CA SER A 381 -3.30 -1.28 -1.24
C SER A 381 -4.65 -1.94 -0.93
N LEU A 382 -5.76 -1.20 -1.00
CA LEU A 382 -7.08 -1.71 -0.63
C LEU A 382 -7.53 -2.90 -1.51
N GLY A 383 -7.26 -2.85 -2.81
CA GLY A 383 -7.64 -3.89 -3.75
C GLY A 383 -7.05 -5.28 -3.43
N HIS A 384 -5.89 -5.32 -2.77
CA HIS A 384 -5.23 -6.56 -2.34
C HIS A 384 -5.64 -7.03 -0.94
N ARG A 385 -6.17 -6.13 -0.13
CA ARG A 385 -6.44 -6.34 1.30
C ARG A 385 -7.87 -6.66 1.61
N LEU A 386 -8.79 -6.00 0.92
CA LEU A 386 -10.21 -6.26 1.09
C LEU A 386 -10.63 -7.39 0.15
N PRO A 387 -11.15 -8.51 0.69
CA PRO A 387 -11.71 -9.57 -0.13
C PRO A 387 -12.90 -9.03 -0.94
N PRO A 388 -13.21 -9.60 -2.11
CA PRO A 388 -14.32 -9.13 -2.96
C PRO A 388 -15.65 -8.97 -2.20
N SER A 389 -15.93 -9.86 -1.23
CA SER A 389 -17.13 -9.82 -0.40
C SER A 389 -17.18 -8.66 0.61
N GLU A 390 -16.03 -8.03 0.90
CA GLU A 390 -15.92 -6.89 1.83
C GLU A 390 -15.61 -5.58 1.08
N ARG A 391 -15.52 -5.63 -0.25
CA ARG A 391 -15.29 -4.43 -1.04
C ARG A 391 -16.51 -3.53 -0.98
N PRO A 392 -16.29 -2.23 -0.81
CA PRO A 392 -17.39 -1.29 -0.79
C PRO A 392 -18.11 -1.25 -2.14
N GLU A 393 -19.38 -1.59 -2.15
CA GLU A 393 -20.26 -1.40 -3.29
C GLU A 393 -20.82 0.04 -3.35
N SER A 394 -20.49 0.88 -2.35
CA SER A 394 -21.11 2.20 -2.21
C SER A 394 -20.10 3.32 -1.99
N VAL A 395 -20.46 4.49 -2.51
CA VAL A 395 -19.73 5.75 -2.28
C VAL A 395 -19.61 6.06 -0.79
N SER A 396 -20.58 5.67 0.05
CA SER A 396 -20.54 5.90 1.50
C SER A 396 -19.36 5.20 2.17
N THR A 397 -19.01 3.97 1.75
CA THR A 397 -17.84 3.27 2.28
C THR A 397 -16.53 3.91 1.80
N ALA A 398 -16.47 4.38 0.57
CA ALA A 398 -15.32 5.11 0.07
C ALA A 398 -15.13 6.45 0.80
N ILE A 399 -16.21 7.10 1.17
CA ILE A 399 -16.20 8.30 2.01
C ILE A 399 -15.64 7.95 3.41
N GLU A 400 -16.11 6.88 4.04
CA GLU A 400 -15.60 6.48 5.37
C GLU A 400 -14.08 6.19 5.34
N ILE A 401 -13.59 5.52 4.29
CA ILE A 401 -12.14 5.30 4.12
C ILE A 401 -11.42 6.64 3.95
N SER A 402 -11.98 7.57 3.17
CA SER A 402 -11.42 8.91 2.99
C SER A 402 -11.42 9.72 4.28
N ASP A 403 -12.41 9.49 5.16
CA ASP A 403 -12.48 10.14 6.48
C ASP A 403 -11.30 9.78 7.39
N PHE A 404 -10.69 8.62 7.22
CA PHE A 404 -9.47 8.29 7.96
C PHE A 404 -8.28 9.17 7.54
N LEU A 405 -8.19 9.55 6.27
CA LEU A 405 -7.20 10.52 5.82
C LEU A 405 -7.52 11.93 6.33
N LEU A 406 -8.78 12.36 6.20
CA LEU A 406 -9.17 13.75 6.48
C LEU A 406 -9.19 14.06 7.97
N TYR A 407 -9.78 13.17 8.77
CA TYR A 407 -10.07 13.43 10.18
C TYR A 407 -9.36 12.48 11.14
N GLY A 408 -8.57 11.53 10.63
CA GLY A 408 -7.91 10.52 11.43
C GLY A 408 -8.89 9.59 12.16
N ILE A 409 -8.37 8.94 13.19
CA ILE A 409 -9.17 7.99 14.02
C ILE A 409 -9.44 8.50 15.42
N ARG A 410 -8.78 9.60 15.88
CA ARG A 410 -9.00 10.16 17.19
C ARG A 410 -10.41 10.75 17.27
N ARG A 411 -11.04 10.65 18.43
CA ARG A 411 -12.33 11.30 18.66
C ARG A 411 -12.13 12.82 18.57
N PRO A 412 -12.89 13.54 17.72
CA PRO A 412 -12.85 14.99 17.72
C PRO A 412 -13.28 15.50 19.09
N PHE A 413 -12.64 16.54 19.59
CA PHE A 413 -13.14 17.30 20.72
C PHE A 413 -14.57 17.75 20.35
N ALA A 414 -15.49 17.63 21.31
CA ALA A 414 -16.93 17.76 21.12
C ALA A 414 -17.32 19.08 20.42
N SER A 415 -17.46 19.03 19.11
CA SER A 415 -18.17 20.01 18.29
C SER A 415 -18.90 19.23 17.19
N GLY A 416 -20.19 18.99 17.45
CA GLY A 416 -21.29 18.78 16.53
C GLY A 416 -21.12 18.10 15.19
N HIS A 417 -20.34 17.00 15.07
CA HIS A 417 -20.36 16.18 13.86
C HIS A 417 -21.58 15.25 13.90
N GLN A 418 -22.69 15.73 13.38
CA GLN A 418 -23.77 14.83 12.95
C GLN A 418 -23.31 14.14 11.67
N GLY A 419 -23.15 12.81 11.75
CA GLY A 419 -22.88 12.00 10.59
C GLY A 419 -23.94 12.23 9.51
N TYR A 420 -23.50 12.36 8.29
CA TYR A 420 -24.41 12.28 7.15
C TYR A 420 -24.97 10.85 7.07
N ALA A 421 -26.27 10.71 7.40
CA ALA A 421 -27.08 9.56 7.03
C ALA A 421 -27.45 9.63 5.55
#